data_c485ee44b5dca5cb3d5f4444a6f834e2
#
_entry.id   c485ee44b5dca5cb3d5f4444a6f834e2
#
_cell.length_a   1.000
_cell.length_b   1.000
_cell.length_c   1.000
_cell.angle_alpha   90.00
_cell.angle_beta   90.00
_cell.angle_gamma   90.00
#
_symmetry.space_group_name_H-M   'P 1'
#
loop_
_entity.id
_entity.type
_entity.pdbx_description
1 polymer ?
#
loop_
_entity_poly.entity_id
_entity_poly.type
_entity_poly.pdbx_seq_one_letter_code
_entity_poly.pdbx_strand_id
1 'polypeptide(L)'
;MNTGSLPHLFARLAALERRIRDAVAARRQADPNPDDPFRGLYLSDEAIETLLASRREPFVPFQATGTAGRLGALAEVARLSSLDVELLLVALAPDVDSRFEQFYGYLNDDVTRRRATAGLALRLCGLPEAAAAGRSRLDPASPLVAAGLLVVEDRERPFLSRSLRVPDRVVNHLLGDDRPDAALTGVARVVDEPAVSADVGRLVQGLRAGIRLVYLRERPGGGAAELGAAALRQAGFGVVEVDAGRLRGEPDHAELVKAVLREAVLRGAGVVLGPVEDEPPLRAMGHPSVPLVVFGSELWNPQWSVDPPLNQDAVALPVASRAQLWRDRLGGRLAAGVDPASATAHFVLGPQQIARAAQAASVSALVDGGVVTVEHLRAGARGQNAAGLQRLARRIEPAVAWDDLVLPAGVVGLLKELAARAKYRGRVIDEWRMRPGGGRGRGVTGLFAGDSGTGKTMSAEVIAASLGLDLYTVNLATVVDKYVGETEKNLERIFTEA
;
A
#
# COMPACT_ATOMS: atom_id res chain seq x y z
N MET A 1 12.45 9.65 20.51
CA MET A 1 12.95 8.30 20.82
C MET A 1 12.32 7.85 22.12
N ASN A 2 11.53 6.78 22.08
CA ASN A 2 10.76 6.34 23.26
C ASN A 2 11.65 5.43 24.12
N THR A 3 12.47 6.02 24.98
CA THR A 3 13.46 5.34 25.83
C THR A 3 12.84 4.37 26.87
N GLY A 4 11.52 4.39 27.06
CA GLY A 4 10.82 3.51 28.00
C GLY A 4 10.42 2.12 27.44
N SER A 5 10.58 1.88 26.13
CA SER A 5 10.06 0.65 25.49
C SER A 5 10.95 -0.57 25.70
N LEU A 6 12.24 -0.43 25.55
CA LEU A 6 13.22 -1.52 25.73
C LEU A 6 13.29 -2.06 27.16
N PRO A 7 13.36 -1.21 28.22
CA PRO A 7 13.34 -1.70 29.59
C PRO A 7 12.13 -2.57 29.93
N HIS A 8 10.95 -2.24 29.38
CA HIS A 8 9.76 -3.05 29.58
C HIS A 8 9.87 -4.43 28.91
N LEU A 9 10.31 -4.48 27.66
CA LEU A 9 10.54 -5.74 26.94
C LEU A 9 11.51 -6.64 27.69
N PHE A 10 12.65 -6.09 28.13
CA PHE A 10 13.65 -6.86 28.87
C PHE A 10 13.16 -7.32 30.25
N ALA A 11 12.35 -6.51 30.96
CA ALA A 11 11.73 -6.94 32.20
C ALA A 11 10.80 -8.16 32.00
N ARG A 12 10.07 -8.21 30.89
CA ARG A 12 9.23 -9.35 30.51
C ARG A 12 10.07 -10.58 30.18
N LEU A 13 11.19 -10.43 29.47
CA LEU A 13 12.11 -11.51 29.17
C LEU A 13 12.78 -12.05 30.45
N ALA A 14 13.13 -11.22 31.41
CA ALA A 14 13.62 -11.64 32.73
C ALA A 14 12.56 -12.43 33.52
N ALA A 15 11.28 -12.10 33.37
CA ALA A 15 10.21 -12.88 33.96
C ALA A 15 10.06 -14.25 33.28
N LEU A 16 10.27 -14.34 31.98
CA LEU A 16 10.31 -15.59 31.23
C LEU A 16 11.51 -16.46 31.68
N GLU A 17 12.68 -15.86 31.87
CA GLU A 17 13.86 -16.58 32.36
C GLU A 17 13.61 -17.25 33.72
N ARG A 18 12.88 -16.59 34.65
CA ARG A 18 12.49 -17.24 35.92
C ARG A 18 11.65 -18.51 35.69
N ARG A 19 10.66 -18.45 34.79
CA ARG A 19 9.83 -19.62 34.45
C ARG A 19 10.65 -20.74 33.81
N ILE A 20 11.67 -20.41 33.04
CA ILE A 20 12.62 -21.39 32.49
C ILE A 20 13.42 -22.05 33.60
N ARG A 21 13.91 -21.31 34.61
CA ARG A 21 14.59 -21.87 35.77
C ARG A 21 13.72 -22.89 36.51
N ASP A 22 12.44 -22.54 36.71
CA ASP A 22 11.48 -23.42 37.35
C ASP A 22 11.26 -24.71 36.51
N ALA A 23 11.15 -24.57 35.20
CA ALA A 23 10.97 -25.67 34.26
C ALA A 23 12.22 -26.60 34.22
N VAL A 24 13.43 -26.02 34.25
CA VAL A 24 14.69 -26.76 34.32
C VAL A 24 14.78 -27.52 35.65
N ALA A 25 14.45 -26.88 36.78
CA ALA A 25 14.46 -27.54 38.10
C ALA A 25 13.45 -28.69 38.16
N ALA A 26 12.24 -28.49 37.65
CA ALA A 26 11.24 -29.56 37.58
C ALA A 26 11.70 -30.76 36.70
N ARG A 27 12.34 -30.44 35.56
CA ARG A 27 12.88 -31.51 34.68
C ARG A 27 13.98 -32.32 35.38
N ARG A 28 14.91 -31.68 36.07
CA ARG A 28 15.97 -32.34 36.83
C ARG A 28 15.42 -33.28 37.91
N GLN A 29 14.37 -32.88 38.61
CA GLN A 29 13.72 -33.69 39.63
C GLN A 29 13.00 -34.91 39.04
N ALA A 30 12.51 -34.81 37.82
CA ALA A 30 11.77 -35.87 37.14
C ALA A 30 12.68 -36.83 36.35
N ASP A 31 13.99 -36.54 36.25
CA ASP A 31 14.93 -37.33 35.47
C ASP A 31 15.33 -38.63 36.19
N PRO A 32 15.02 -39.79 35.65
CA PRO A 32 15.33 -41.08 36.30
C PRO A 32 16.82 -41.47 36.23
N ASN A 33 17.64 -40.76 35.43
CA ASN A 33 19.03 -41.10 35.19
C ASN A 33 19.93 -39.84 35.03
N PRO A 34 20.14 -39.08 36.12
CA PRO A 34 20.89 -37.84 36.10
C PRO A 34 22.37 -37.99 35.68
N ASP A 35 22.96 -39.17 35.69
CA ASP A 35 24.37 -39.46 35.41
C ASP A 35 24.60 -40.22 34.09
N ASP A 36 23.74 -40.09 33.09
CA ASP A 36 23.88 -40.77 31.80
C ASP A 36 25.15 -40.30 31.05
N PRO A 37 26.13 -41.21 30.78
CA PRO A 37 27.39 -40.89 30.12
C PRO A 37 27.24 -40.47 28.65
N PHE A 38 26.06 -40.66 28.01
CA PHE A 38 25.77 -40.24 26.64
C PHE A 38 25.22 -38.83 26.57
N ARG A 39 25.11 -38.10 27.67
CA ARG A 39 24.69 -36.69 27.71
C ARG A 39 25.60 -35.70 26.95
N GLY A 40 26.74 -36.15 26.42
CA GLY A 40 27.57 -35.34 25.53
C GLY A 40 26.93 -34.97 24.19
N LEU A 41 25.75 -35.50 23.90
CA LEU A 41 24.93 -35.12 22.73
C LEU A 41 23.88 -34.03 23.04
N TYR A 42 23.72 -33.67 24.33
CA TYR A 42 22.80 -32.61 24.77
C TYR A 42 23.55 -31.63 25.68
N LEU A 43 22.89 -30.48 25.96
CA LEU A 43 23.39 -29.57 26.98
C LEU A 43 23.34 -30.21 28.35
N SER A 44 24.50 -30.33 29.01
CA SER A 44 24.58 -30.89 30.36
C SER A 44 23.91 -29.94 31.37
N ASP A 45 23.46 -30.48 32.50
CA ASP A 45 22.89 -29.68 33.60
C ASP A 45 23.88 -28.60 34.08
N GLU A 46 25.18 -28.93 34.12
CA GLU A 46 26.24 -28.03 34.52
C GLU A 46 26.44 -26.87 33.55
N ALA A 47 26.30 -27.11 32.23
CA ALA A 47 26.30 -26.06 31.20
C ALA A 47 25.08 -25.13 31.33
N ILE A 48 23.91 -25.67 31.65
CA ILE A 48 22.71 -24.89 31.90
C ILE A 48 22.84 -24.10 33.21
N GLU A 49 23.40 -24.61 34.26
CA GLU A 49 23.68 -23.87 35.49
C GLU A 49 24.60 -22.68 35.24
N THR A 50 25.68 -22.92 34.49
CA THR A 50 26.61 -21.86 34.07
C THR A 50 25.90 -20.78 33.28
N LEU A 51 25.01 -21.14 32.36
CA LEU A 51 24.19 -20.17 31.60
C LEU A 51 23.20 -19.38 32.47
N LEU A 52 22.56 -20.07 33.42
CA LEU A 52 21.66 -19.42 34.38
C LEU A 52 22.40 -18.51 35.37
N ALA A 53 23.64 -18.87 35.72
CA ALA A 53 24.51 -18.06 36.56
C ALA A 53 25.17 -16.89 35.83
N SER A 54 25.39 -16.99 34.51
CA SER A 54 25.99 -15.96 33.70
C SER A 54 25.03 -14.77 33.59
N ARG A 55 25.14 -13.82 34.52
CA ARG A 55 24.48 -12.53 34.41
C ARG A 55 25.21 -11.72 33.35
N ARG A 56 24.50 -11.30 32.30
CA ARG A 56 24.84 -10.05 31.60
C ARG A 56 24.65 -8.92 32.60
N GLU A 57 25.44 -7.84 32.44
CA GLU A 57 25.47 -6.66 33.30
C GLU A 57 24.10 -6.27 33.88
N PRO A 58 24.09 -5.73 35.12
CA PRO A 58 22.87 -5.57 35.90
C PRO A 58 21.86 -4.74 35.13
N PHE A 59 20.84 -5.42 34.65
CA PHE A 59 19.64 -4.83 34.15
C PHE A 59 19.01 -4.06 35.30
N VAL A 60 18.95 -2.71 35.23
CA VAL A 60 18.26 -1.91 36.21
C VAL A 60 16.82 -2.41 36.26
N PRO A 61 16.35 -2.89 37.44
CA PRO A 61 14.99 -3.39 37.53
C PRO A 61 14.02 -2.25 37.27
N PHE A 62 13.41 -2.20 36.12
CA PHE A 62 12.33 -1.29 35.82
C PHE A 62 11.04 -1.88 36.39
N GLN A 63 10.47 -1.21 37.38
CA GLN A 63 9.13 -1.54 37.85
C GLN A 63 8.12 -1.12 36.77
N ALA A 64 7.75 -2.04 35.91
CA ALA A 64 6.75 -1.84 34.87
C ALA A 64 5.35 -1.81 35.49
N THR A 65 4.92 -0.65 35.89
CA THR A 65 3.51 -0.37 36.14
C THR A 65 2.92 0.19 34.85
N GLY A 66 2.17 -0.63 34.11
CA GLY A 66 1.43 -0.20 32.93
C GLY A 66 1.86 -0.87 31.61
N THR A 67 0.95 -0.91 30.66
CA THR A 67 1.11 -1.37 29.28
C THR A 67 1.92 -0.37 28.41
N ALA A 68 2.88 0.32 28.99
CA ALA A 68 3.69 1.31 28.30
C ALA A 68 4.79 0.63 27.48
N GLY A 69 4.95 1.05 26.24
CA GLY A 69 6.00 0.59 25.32
C GLY A 69 5.45 -0.02 24.04
N ARG A 70 6.34 -0.33 23.10
CA ARG A 70 5.98 -0.86 21.77
C ARG A 70 5.23 -2.19 21.86
N LEU A 71 5.59 -3.05 22.79
CA LEU A 71 4.89 -4.33 23.03
C LEU A 71 3.44 -4.11 23.49
N GLY A 72 3.21 -3.15 24.40
CA GLY A 72 1.86 -2.79 24.85
C GLY A 72 1.02 -2.18 23.73
N ALA A 73 1.58 -1.22 22.99
CA ALA A 73 0.93 -0.61 21.83
C ALA A 73 0.58 -1.66 20.75
N LEU A 74 1.51 -2.58 20.48
CA LEU A 74 1.26 -3.69 19.56
C LEU A 74 0.14 -4.59 20.04
N ALA A 75 0.13 -4.94 21.33
CA ALA A 75 -0.91 -5.77 21.94
C ALA A 75 -2.30 -5.12 21.82
N GLU A 76 -2.38 -3.82 22.00
CA GLU A 76 -3.61 -3.05 21.85
C GLU A 76 -4.09 -3.03 20.39
N VAL A 77 -3.22 -2.66 19.45
CA VAL A 77 -3.54 -2.60 18.00
C VAL A 77 -3.93 -3.99 17.48
N ALA A 78 -3.15 -5.02 17.78
CA ALA A 78 -3.42 -6.38 17.31
C ALA A 78 -4.48 -7.12 18.13
N ARG A 79 -5.06 -6.49 19.16
CA ARG A 79 -6.03 -7.08 20.09
C ARG A 79 -5.54 -8.38 20.72
N LEU A 80 -4.29 -8.40 21.13
CA LEU A 80 -3.68 -9.56 21.76
C LEU A 80 -4.18 -9.71 23.20
N SER A 81 -4.52 -10.95 23.57
CA SER A 81 -4.73 -11.31 24.97
C SER A 81 -3.40 -11.39 25.72
N SER A 82 -3.45 -11.45 27.05
CA SER A 82 -2.26 -11.67 27.86
C SER A 82 -1.51 -12.95 27.48
N LEU A 83 -2.23 -14.01 27.11
CA LEU A 83 -1.64 -15.27 26.64
C LEU A 83 -0.95 -15.12 25.29
N ASP A 84 -1.52 -14.34 24.37
CA ASP A 84 -0.87 -14.06 23.08
C ASP A 84 0.47 -13.34 23.28
N VAL A 85 0.49 -12.36 24.19
CA VAL A 85 1.73 -11.63 24.54
C VAL A 85 2.77 -12.57 25.11
N GLU A 86 2.38 -13.50 26.01
CA GLU A 86 3.30 -14.47 26.58
C GLU A 86 3.85 -15.44 25.51
N LEU A 87 2.99 -15.95 24.62
CA LEU A 87 3.40 -16.80 23.51
C LEU A 87 4.36 -16.07 22.56
N LEU A 88 4.08 -14.81 22.27
CA LEU A 88 4.97 -13.94 21.46
C LEU A 88 6.33 -13.77 22.13
N LEU A 89 6.37 -13.49 23.42
CA LEU A 89 7.62 -13.33 24.19
C LEU A 89 8.44 -14.63 24.24
N VAL A 90 7.79 -15.78 24.42
CA VAL A 90 8.47 -17.09 24.39
C VAL A 90 9.08 -17.32 23.01
N ALA A 91 8.37 -17.02 21.93
CA ALA A 91 8.89 -17.21 20.58
C ALA A 91 9.98 -16.18 20.21
N LEU A 92 9.91 -14.96 20.75
CA LEU A 92 10.83 -13.85 20.50
C LEU A 92 12.19 -14.02 21.20
N ALA A 93 12.20 -14.65 22.37
CA ALA A 93 13.33 -14.63 23.28
C ALA A 93 14.68 -15.04 22.63
N PRO A 94 14.77 -16.09 21.79
CA PRO A 94 16.02 -16.48 21.14
C PRO A 94 16.58 -15.43 20.18
N ASP A 95 15.69 -14.63 19.55
CA ASP A 95 16.09 -13.60 18.60
C ASP A 95 16.59 -12.32 19.30
N VAL A 96 16.40 -12.20 20.63
CA VAL A 96 16.87 -11.08 21.46
C VAL A 96 18.06 -11.46 22.34
N ASP A 97 18.12 -12.71 22.83
CA ASP A 97 19.20 -13.21 23.67
C ASP A 97 19.50 -14.66 23.34
N SER A 98 20.69 -14.93 22.81
CA SER A 98 21.14 -16.26 22.35
C SER A 98 21.18 -17.33 23.44
N ARG A 99 21.17 -16.97 24.73
CA ARG A 99 21.09 -17.96 25.83
C ARG A 99 19.79 -18.76 25.76
N PHE A 100 18.70 -18.14 25.26
CA PHE A 100 17.43 -18.83 25.10
C PHE A 100 17.47 -19.95 24.07
N GLU A 101 18.36 -19.90 23.07
CA GLU A 101 18.55 -20.99 22.13
C GLU A 101 18.98 -22.29 22.86
N GLN A 102 19.90 -22.15 23.81
CA GLN A 102 20.42 -23.28 24.59
C GLN A 102 19.39 -23.78 25.60
N PHE A 103 18.67 -22.88 26.27
CA PHE A 103 17.58 -23.27 27.18
C PHE A 103 16.49 -24.04 26.45
N TYR A 104 16.13 -23.64 25.24
CA TYR A 104 15.10 -24.32 24.46
C TYR A 104 15.60 -25.66 23.91
N GLY A 105 16.85 -25.73 23.47
CA GLY A 105 17.47 -27.01 23.11
C GLY A 105 17.39 -28.05 24.27
N TYR A 106 17.74 -27.61 25.47
CA TYR A 106 17.66 -28.44 26.67
C TYR A 106 16.21 -28.84 27.01
N LEU A 107 15.26 -27.88 27.02
CA LEU A 107 13.87 -28.15 27.39
C LEU A 107 13.09 -28.93 26.32
N ASN A 108 13.51 -28.89 25.06
CA ASN A 108 12.97 -29.68 23.96
C ASN A 108 13.59 -31.07 23.87
N ASP A 109 14.65 -31.37 24.68
CA ASP A 109 15.45 -32.60 24.60
C ASP A 109 16.07 -32.80 23.22
N ASP A 110 16.48 -31.73 22.58
CA ASP A 110 17.01 -31.73 21.23
C ASP A 110 17.84 -30.46 21.00
N VAL A 111 19.16 -30.55 20.99
CA VAL A 111 20.10 -29.45 20.86
C VAL A 111 19.97 -28.73 19.51
N THR A 112 19.34 -29.36 18.54
CA THR A 112 19.06 -28.74 17.22
C THR A 112 17.84 -27.86 17.24
N ARG A 113 16.96 -28.02 18.23
CA ARG A 113 15.71 -27.22 18.38
C ARG A 113 15.91 -25.97 19.22
N ARG A 114 16.53 -24.98 18.60
CA ARG A 114 16.90 -23.73 19.25
C ARG A 114 15.75 -22.71 19.37
N ARG A 115 14.59 -23.02 18.78
CA ARG A 115 13.34 -22.25 18.91
C ARG A 115 12.35 -22.96 19.81
N ALA A 116 11.44 -22.21 20.41
CA ALA A 116 10.36 -22.81 21.18
C ALA A 116 9.46 -23.63 20.25
N THR A 117 9.14 -24.85 20.68
CA THR A 117 8.05 -25.63 20.07
C THR A 117 6.70 -25.19 20.64
N ALA A 118 5.60 -25.48 19.94
CA ALA A 118 4.25 -25.19 20.43
C ALA A 118 4.01 -25.82 21.83
N GLY A 119 4.45 -27.06 22.04
CA GLY A 119 4.35 -27.73 23.34
C GLY A 119 5.14 -27.02 24.43
N LEU A 120 6.40 -26.68 24.16
CA LEU A 120 7.23 -25.91 25.10
C LEU A 120 6.62 -24.56 25.43
N ALA A 121 6.14 -23.84 24.42
CA ALA A 121 5.54 -22.52 24.62
C ALA A 121 4.29 -22.60 25.51
N LEU A 122 3.41 -23.58 25.30
CA LEU A 122 2.25 -23.80 26.16
C LEU A 122 2.66 -24.09 27.60
N ARG A 123 3.63 -24.98 27.83
CA ARG A 123 4.15 -25.31 29.19
C ARG A 123 4.72 -24.07 29.87
N LEU A 124 5.56 -23.28 29.17
CA LEU A 124 6.14 -22.04 29.72
C LEU A 124 5.09 -20.97 30.01
N CYS A 125 3.94 -21.00 29.32
CA CYS A 125 2.80 -20.17 29.64
C CYS A 125 1.87 -20.74 30.74
N GLY A 126 2.26 -21.85 31.38
CA GLY A 126 1.51 -22.49 32.46
C GLY A 126 0.27 -23.25 31.99
N LEU A 127 0.22 -23.65 30.72
CA LEU A 127 -0.91 -24.37 30.15
C LEU A 127 -0.58 -25.84 29.88
N PRO A 128 -1.52 -26.77 30.12
CA PRO A 128 -1.41 -28.13 29.64
C PRO A 128 -1.33 -28.16 28.11
N GLU A 129 -0.50 -29.05 27.56
CA GLU A 129 -0.33 -29.23 26.12
C GLU A 129 -1.63 -29.57 25.37
N ALA A 130 -2.56 -30.24 26.08
CA ALA A 130 -3.89 -30.59 25.58
C ALA A 130 -4.93 -29.47 25.72
N ALA A 131 -4.56 -28.31 26.30
CA ALA A 131 -5.50 -27.22 26.51
C ALA A 131 -5.96 -26.61 25.17
N ALA A 132 -7.23 -26.79 24.82
CA ALA A 132 -7.82 -26.26 23.60
C ALA A 132 -7.66 -24.74 23.49
N ALA A 133 -7.82 -24.01 24.60
CA ALA A 133 -7.66 -22.55 24.67
C ALA A 133 -6.24 -22.10 24.29
N GLY A 134 -5.19 -22.83 24.67
CA GLY A 134 -3.81 -22.54 24.28
C GLY A 134 -3.54 -22.87 22.81
N ARG A 135 -4.07 -24.01 22.35
CA ARG A 135 -3.90 -24.47 20.96
C ARG A 135 -4.59 -23.51 19.97
N SER A 136 -5.77 -23.00 20.30
CA SER A 136 -6.50 -22.04 19.45
C SER A 136 -5.77 -20.70 19.26
N ARG A 137 -4.85 -20.34 20.16
CA ARG A 137 -4.03 -19.10 20.00
C ARG A 137 -2.92 -19.24 18.95
N LEU A 138 -2.62 -20.45 18.51
CA LEU A 138 -1.65 -20.77 17.46
C LEU A 138 -2.32 -21.19 16.14
N ASP A 139 -3.65 -21.07 16.07
CA ASP A 139 -4.43 -21.28 14.84
C ASP A 139 -4.17 -20.16 13.83
N PRO A 140 -4.19 -20.46 12.52
CA PRO A 140 -4.04 -19.44 11.48
C PRO A 140 -4.99 -18.24 11.59
N ALA A 141 -6.18 -18.41 12.15
CA ALA A 141 -7.17 -17.35 12.36
C ALA A 141 -6.97 -16.58 13.68
N SER A 142 -6.03 -16.99 14.53
CA SER A 142 -5.75 -16.30 15.79
C SER A 142 -5.10 -14.93 15.56
N PRO A 143 -5.29 -13.95 16.46
CA PRO A 143 -4.75 -12.60 16.29
C PRO A 143 -3.23 -12.56 16.04
N LEU A 144 -2.45 -13.39 16.72
CA LEU A 144 -0.99 -13.46 16.55
C LEU A 144 -0.59 -13.92 15.14
N VAL A 145 -1.22 -15.02 14.67
CA VAL A 145 -0.84 -15.65 13.41
C VAL A 145 -1.45 -14.92 12.23
N ALA A 146 -2.72 -14.51 12.34
CA ALA A 146 -3.42 -13.75 11.30
C ALA A 146 -2.76 -12.39 11.03
N ALA A 147 -2.27 -11.70 12.07
CA ALA A 147 -1.54 -10.45 11.93
C ALA A 147 -0.08 -10.64 11.44
N GLY A 148 0.37 -11.88 11.21
CA GLY A 148 1.75 -12.17 10.81
C GLY A 148 2.80 -11.83 11.87
N LEU A 149 2.43 -11.76 13.15
CA LEU A 149 3.33 -11.47 14.26
C LEU A 149 4.07 -12.73 14.74
N LEU A 150 3.47 -13.89 14.51
CA LEU A 150 4.00 -15.19 14.84
C LEU A 150 3.80 -16.16 13.68
N VAL A 151 4.81 -16.96 13.37
CA VAL A 151 4.75 -18.00 12.35
C VAL A 151 4.87 -19.35 13.04
N VAL A 152 3.94 -20.27 12.74
CA VAL A 152 4.01 -21.67 13.14
C VAL A 152 4.61 -22.43 11.97
N GLU A 153 5.86 -22.83 12.12
CA GLU A 153 6.65 -23.56 11.12
C GLU A 153 6.42 -25.08 11.18
N ASP A 154 7.04 -25.84 10.31
CA ASP A 154 7.05 -27.32 10.30
C ASP A 154 5.62 -27.91 10.34
N ARG A 155 4.72 -27.44 9.50
CA ARG A 155 3.28 -27.81 9.55
C ARG A 155 3.02 -29.30 9.33
N GLU A 156 3.95 -30.02 8.71
CA GLU A 156 3.92 -31.47 8.52
C GLU A 156 4.19 -32.25 9.82
N ARG A 157 4.81 -31.61 10.81
CA ARG A 157 5.06 -32.25 12.13
C ARG A 157 3.81 -32.24 13.01
N PRO A 158 3.75 -33.15 14.00
CA PRO A 158 2.73 -33.08 15.04
C PRO A 158 2.69 -31.69 15.70
N PHE A 159 1.51 -31.20 16.01
CA PHE A 159 1.28 -29.82 16.47
C PHE A 159 2.23 -29.37 17.58
N LEU A 160 2.43 -30.20 18.62
CA LEU A 160 3.27 -29.86 19.77
C LEU A 160 4.76 -29.72 19.42
N SER A 161 5.20 -30.36 18.33
CA SER A 161 6.58 -30.31 17.83
C SER A 161 6.84 -29.22 16.80
N ARG A 162 5.84 -28.41 16.44
CA ARG A 162 5.97 -27.31 15.48
C ARG A 162 6.74 -26.16 16.11
N SER A 163 7.70 -25.60 15.37
CA SER A 163 8.50 -24.47 15.82
C SER A 163 7.72 -23.16 15.73
N LEU A 164 7.96 -22.26 16.68
CA LEU A 164 7.42 -20.91 16.69
C LEU A 164 8.53 -19.92 16.33
N ARG A 165 8.27 -19.07 15.33
CA ARG A 165 9.19 -18.03 14.88
C ARG A 165 8.51 -16.66 14.85
N VAL A 166 9.21 -15.66 15.36
CA VAL A 166 8.83 -14.25 15.20
C VAL A 166 9.54 -13.70 13.96
N PRO A 167 8.84 -13.07 13.01
CA PRO A 167 9.50 -12.44 11.87
C PRO A 167 10.46 -11.32 12.29
N ASP A 168 11.61 -11.20 11.62
CA ASP A 168 12.66 -10.22 11.94
C ASP A 168 12.13 -8.79 11.99
N ARG A 169 11.17 -8.46 11.12
CA ARG A 169 10.52 -7.14 11.13
C ARG A 169 9.80 -6.83 12.45
N VAL A 170 9.19 -7.85 13.08
CA VAL A 170 8.54 -7.70 14.39
C VAL A 170 9.58 -7.54 15.49
N VAL A 171 10.64 -8.37 15.45
CA VAL A 171 11.78 -8.27 16.37
C VAL A 171 12.37 -6.86 16.33
N ASN A 172 12.72 -6.40 15.13
CA ASN A 172 13.31 -5.08 14.91
C ASN A 172 12.41 -3.94 15.41
N HIS A 173 11.09 -4.02 15.14
CA HIS A 173 10.14 -3.04 15.65
C HIS A 173 10.13 -2.99 17.18
N LEU A 174 10.08 -4.14 17.84
CA LEU A 174 10.09 -4.20 19.31
C LEU A 174 11.42 -3.69 19.90
N LEU A 175 12.52 -3.85 19.18
CA LEU A 175 13.84 -3.33 19.53
C LEU A 175 14.03 -1.85 19.18
N GLY A 176 13.08 -1.21 18.48
CA GLY A 176 13.10 0.24 18.23
C GLY A 176 13.39 0.64 16.80
N ASP A 177 13.50 -0.30 15.86
CA ASP A 177 13.68 -0.01 14.43
C ASP A 177 12.32 0.05 13.70
N ASP A 178 12.01 1.23 13.17
CA ASP A 178 10.78 1.51 12.44
C ASP A 178 10.93 1.48 10.91
N ARG A 179 12.08 1.06 10.40
CA ARG A 179 12.26 0.88 8.95
C ARG A 179 11.25 -0.15 8.43
N PRO A 180 10.58 0.13 7.29
CA PRO A 180 9.65 -0.82 6.69
C PRO A 180 10.32 -2.15 6.35
N ASP A 181 9.51 -3.20 6.24
CA ASP A 181 9.98 -4.51 5.78
C ASP A 181 10.61 -4.37 4.38
N ALA A 182 11.85 -4.82 4.23
CA ALA A 182 12.58 -4.73 2.97
C ALA A 182 11.87 -5.48 1.81
N ALA A 183 11.13 -6.55 2.14
CA ALA A 183 10.34 -7.29 1.15
C ALA A 183 9.23 -6.43 0.49
N LEU A 184 8.82 -5.34 1.12
CA LEU A 184 7.80 -4.43 0.58
C LEU A 184 8.37 -3.36 -0.37
N THR A 185 9.69 -3.32 -0.57
CA THR A 185 10.33 -2.32 -1.43
C THR A 185 9.80 -2.40 -2.86
N GLY A 186 9.29 -1.28 -3.36
CA GLY A 186 8.70 -1.20 -4.70
C GLY A 186 7.23 -1.63 -4.81
N VAL A 187 6.70 -2.35 -3.82
CA VAL A 187 5.29 -2.81 -3.78
C VAL A 187 4.44 -1.95 -2.86
N ALA A 188 4.99 -1.57 -1.71
CA ALA A 188 4.29 -0.75 -0.73
C ALA A 188 5.17 0.39 -0.20
N ARG A 189 4.53 1.44 0.29
CA ARG A 189 5.21 2.57 0.94
C ARG A 189 4.44 3.04 2.17
N VAL A 190 5.16 3.51 3.16
CA VAL A 190 4.58 4.23 4.29
C VAL A 190 4.40 5.70 3.88
N VAL A 191 3.22 6.25 4.11
CA VAL A 191 2.89 7.64 3.77
C VAL A 191 2.83 8.45 5.05
N ASP A 192 3.79 9.36 5.24
CA ASP A 192 3.84 10.19 6.45
C ASP A 192 2.94 11.42 6.35
N GLU A 193 2.88 12.07 5.18
CA GLU A 193 2.01 13.21 4.94
C GLU A 193 1.20 13.03 3.65
N PRO A 194 -0.14 12.98 3.72
CA PRO A 194 -0.96 12.95 2.52
C PRO A 194 -0.98 14.34 1.85
N ALA A 195 -0.76 14.36 0.54
CA ALA A 195 -0.58 15.60 -0.24
C ALA A 195 -1.85 16.41 -0.51
N VAL A 196 -3.04 15.96 -0.06
CA VAL A 196 -4.32 16.55 -0.50
C VAL A 196 -5.23 16.88 0.66
N SER A 197 -5.69 18.14 0.69
CA SER A 197 -6.86 18.57 1.47
C SER A 197 -8.12 18.30 0.65
N ALA A 198 -8.75 17.14 0.86
CA ALA A 198 -10.04 16.81 0.28
C ALA A 198 -11.10 16.71 1.39
N ASP A 199 -12.36 16.89 1.04
CA ASP A 199 -13.46 16.61 1.97
C ASP A 199 -13.57 15.10 2.18
N VAL A 200 -13.02 14.64 3.30
CA VAL A 200 -13.01 13.23 3.74
C VAL A 200 -13.99 12.97 4.87
N GLY A 201 -14.84 13.94 5.22
CA GLY A 201 -15.68 13.93 6.41
C GLY A 201 -16.51 12.64 6.54
N ARG A 202 -17.17 12.21 5.46
CA ARG A 202 -17.95 10.97 5.43
C ARG A 202 -17.10 9.71 5.67
N LEU A 203 -15.91 9.64 5.07
CA LEU A 203 -14.99 8.51 5.22
C LEU A 203 -14.45 8.44 6.65
N VAL A 204 -14.04 9.57 7.20
CA VAL A 204 -13.53 9.69 8.59
C VAL A 204 -14.61 9.27 9.57
N GLN A 205 -15.85 9.71 9.38
CA GLN A 205 -16.97 9.32 10.23
C GLN A 205 -17.21 7.80 10.16
N GLY A 206 -17.20 7.21 8.96
CA GLY A 206 -17.35 5.76 8.77
C GLY A 206 -16.23 4.96 9.45
N LEU A 207 -14.96 5.37 9.25
CA LEU A 207 -13.80 4.73 9.88
C LEU A 207 -13.86 4.79 11.42
N ARG A 208 -14.24 5.94 11.97
CA ARG A 208 -14.42 6.12 13.43
C ARG A 208 -15.61 5.32 13.98
N ALA A 209 -16.64 5.14 13.19
CA ALA A 209 -17.79 4.28 13.53
C ALA A 209 -17.49 2.78 13.44
N GLY A 210 -16.27 2.39 13.05
CA GLY A 210 -15.84 1.00 13.02
C GLY A 210 -15.92 0.33 11.64
N ILE A 211 -16.27 1.06 10.57
CA ILE A 211 -16.19 0.52 9.21
C ILE A 211 -14.71 0.24 8.89
N ARG A 212 -14.43 -0.98 8.40
CA ARG A 212 -13.07 -1.43 8.11
C ARG A 212 -12.81 -1.66 6.63
N LEU A 213 -13.85 -1.68 5.80
CA LEU A 213 -13.72 -1.79 4.35
C LEU A 213 -14.34 -0.57 3.68
N VAL A 214 -13.54 0.14 2.91
CA VAL A 214 -13.93 1.30 2.10
C VAL A 214 -13.57 1.02 0.65
N TYR A 215 -14.45 1.36 -0.28
CA TYR A 215 -14.14 1.34 -1.70
C TYR A 215 -14.26 2.73 -2.31
N LEU A 216 -13.19 3.19 -2.93
CA LEU A 216 -13.14 4.45 -3.64
C LEU A 216 -13.14 4.20 -5.15
N ARG A 217 -14.24 4.57 -5.81
CA ARG A 217 -14.28 4.51 -7.25
C ARG A 217 -13.54 5.71 -7.82
N GLU A 218 -12.41 5.46 -8.48
CA GLU A 218 -11.62 6.53 -9.08
C GLU A 218 -12.25 7.00 -10.38
N ARG A 219 -12.54 8.29 -10.43
CA ARG A 219 -13.00 8.95 -11.64
C ARG A 219 -11.79 9.57 -12.36
N PRO A 220 -11.86 9.81 -13.68
CA PRO A 220 -10.76 10.47 -14.39
C PRO A 220 -10.32 11.76 -13.67
N GLY A 221 -9.03 11.87 -13.41
CA GLY A 221 -8.44 12.96 -12.63
C GLY A 221 -8.73 12.92 -11.14
N GLY A 222 -9.31 11.83 -10.63
CA GLY A 222 -9.49 11.60 -9.20
C GLY A 222 -8.17 11.36 -8.49
N GLY A 223 -8.24 11.30 -7.18
CA GLY A 223 -7.12 11.03 -6.30
C GLY A 223 -7.57 10.07 -5.20
N ALA A 224 -7.99 8.85 -5.60
CA ALA A 224 -8.54 7.89 -4.67
C ALA A 224 -7.52 7.46 -3.61
N ALA A 225 -6.27 7.27 -3.99
CA ALA A 225 -5.21 6.93 -3.05
C ALA A 225 -5.00 8.02 -2.00
N GLU A 226 -4.90 9.28 -2.44
CA GLU A 226 -4.72 10.44 -1.54
C GLU A 226 -5.94 10.68 -0.67
N LEU A 227 -7.15 10.51 -1.23
CA LEU A 227 -8.41 10.61 -0.50
C LEU A 227 -8.47 9.56 0.62
N GLY A 228 -8.12 8.32 0.29
CA GLY A 228 -8.04 7.22 1.25
C GLY A 228 -6.99 7.47 2.34
N ALA A 229 -5.80 7.90 1.95
CA ALA A 229 -4.72 8.22 2.87
C ALA A 229 -5.10 9.38 3.82
N ALA A 230 -5.72 10.44 3.28
CA ALA A 230 -6.20 11.57 4.08
C ALA A 230 -7.30 11.15 5.07
N ALA A 231 -8.24 10.29 4.62
CA ALA A 231 -9.30 9.78 5.48
C ALA A 231 -8.76 8.94 6.64
N LEU A 232 -7.81 8.04 6.36
CA LEU A 232 -7.15 7.21 7.38
C LEU A 232 -6.42 8.09 8.41
N ARG A 233 -5.62 9.06 7.95
CA ARG A 233 -4.89 9.98 8.83
C ARG A 233 -5.82 10.78 9.73
N GLN A 234 -6.86 11.39 9.18
CA GLN A 234 -7.83 12.15 9.97
C GLN A 234 -8.65 11.27 10.92
N ALA A 235 -8.80 9.99 10.61
CA ALA A 235 -9.41 9.02 11.52
C ALA A 235 -8.46 8.55 12.65
N GLY A 236 -7.16 8.89 12.58
CA GLY A 236 -6.16 8.56 13.61
C GLY A 236 -5.29 7.35 13.27
N PHE A 237 -5.31 6.85 12.02
CA PHE A 237 -4.50 5.73 11.59
C PHE A 237 -3.21 6.20 10.87
N GLY A 238 -2.14 5.43 10.95
CA GLY A 238 -1.05 5.49 10.00
C GLY A 238 -1.52 5.07 8.60
N VAL A 239 -0.66 5.18 7.59
CA VAL A 239 -1.02 4.80 6.20
C VAL A 239 0.07 3.95 5.57
N VAL A 240 -0.31 2.78 5.06
CA VAL A 240 0.49 1.95 4.17
C VAL A 240 -0.20 1.92 2.82
N GLU A 241 0.43 2.49 1.81
CA GLU A 241 -0.07 2.48 0.43
C GLU A 241 0.55 1.33 -0.34
N VAL A 242 -0.27 0.58 -1.07
CA VAL A 242 0.11 -0.65 -1.77
C VAL A 242 -0.33 -0.55 -3.23
N ASP A 243 0.61 -0.76 -4.14
CA ASP A 243 0.35 -0.91 -5.57
C ASP A 243 -0.17 -2.33 -5.84
N ALA A 244 -1.45 -2.44 -6.16
CA ALA A 244 -2.12 -3.73 -6.37
C ALA A 244 -1.57 -4.49 -7.59
N GLY A 245 -1.19 -3.77 -8.64
CA GLY A 245 -0.62 -4.35 -9.86
C GLY A 245 0.75 -4.96 -9.61
N ARG A 246 1.62 -4.25 -8.90
CA ARG A 246 2.95 -4.74 -8.52
C ARG A 246 2.85 -5.90 -7.53
N LEU A 247 1.99 -5.79 -6.52
CA LEU A 247 1.77 -6.86 -5.55
C LEU A 247 1.38 -8.17 -6.23
N ARG A 248 0.46 -8.10 -7.23
CA ARG A 248 0.01 -9.27 -7.99
C ARG A 248 1.09 -9.85 -8.89
N GLY A 249 1.97 -9.02 -9.41
CA GLY A 249 3.08 -9.41 -10.29
C GLY A 249 4.20 -10.17 -9.59
N GLU A 250 4.24 -10.15 -8.26
CA GLU A 250 5.30 -10.82 -7.50
C GLU A 250 5.02 -12.33 -7.31
N PRO A 251 6.03 -13.19 -7.46
CA PRO A 251 5.87 -14.65 -7.31
C PRO A 251 5.33 -15.04 -5.92
N ASP A 252 5.80 -14.36 -4.89
CA ASP A 252 5.47 -14.62 -3.49
C ASP A 252 4.39 -13.67 -2.95
N HIS A 253 3.42 -13.28 -3.80
CA HIS A 253 2.41 -12.28 -3.45
C HIS A 253 1.64 -12.61 -2.16
N ALA A 254 1.42 -13.89 -1.84
CA ALA A 254 0.72 -14.31 -0.61
C ALA A 254 1.52 -13.96 0.65
N GLU A 255 2.85 -14.10 0.63
CA GLU A 255 3.71 -13.69 1.74
C GLU A 255 3.84 -12.18 1.82
N LEU A 256 3.86 -11.48 0.68
CA LEU A 256 3.84 -10.02 0.65
C LEU A 256 2.54 -9.43 1.21
N VAL A 257 1.39 -10.05 0.94
CA VAL A 257 0.11 -9.67 1.56
C VAL A 257 0.19 -9.75 3.09
N LYS A 258 0.79 -10.83 3.63
CA LYS A 258 1.01 -10.96 5.08
C LYS A 258 2.00 -9.91 5.60
N ALA A 259 3.05 -9.60 4.83
CA ALA A 259 4.01 -8.57 5.20
C ALA A 259 3.36 -7.17 5.24
N VAL A 260 2.48 -6.84 4.29
CA VAL A 260 1.68 -5.60 4.28
C VAL A 260 0.81 -5.52 5.54
N LEU A 261 0.06 -6.59 5.83
CA LEU A 261 -0.81 -6.62 7.01
C LEU A 261 0.00 -6.46 8.30
N ARG A 262 1.11 -7.19 8.42
CA ARG A 262 2.05 -7.07 9.55
C ARG A 262 2.55 -5.64 9.72
N GLU A 263 3.00 -5.00 8.62
CA GLU A 263 3.48 -3.62 8.66
C GLU A 263 2.38 -2.64 9.10
N ALA A 264 1.15 -2.83 8.62
CA ALA A 264 -0.01 -2.04 9.03
C ALA A 264 -0.31 -2.20 10.52
N VAL A 265 -0.28 -3.42 11.04
CA VAL A 265 -0.49 -3.70 12.47
C VAL A 265 0.61 -3.09 13.34
N LEU A 266 1.89 -3.26 12.96
CA LEU A 266 3.03 -2.70 13.71
C LEU A 266 2.97 -1.18 13.81
N ARG A 267 2.37 -0.50 12.83
CA ARG A 267 2.26 0.97 12.78
C ARG A 267 0.93 1.53 13.25
N GLY A 268 -0.03 0.68 13.61
CA GLY A 268 -1.41 1.14 13.82
C GLY A 268 -1.98 1.82 12.59
N ALA A 269 -1.67 1.31 11.40
CA ALA A 269 -2.01 1.91 10.12
C ALA A 269 -3.21 1.23 9.46
N GLY A 270 -3.89 1.98 8.59
CA GLY A 270 -4.75 1.40 7.57
C GLY A 270 -3.98 1.19 6.26
N VAL A 271 -4.53 0.37 5.39
CA VAL A 271 -3.96 0.06 4.08
C VAL A 271 -4.77 0.74 2.99
N VAL A 272 -4.09 1.42 2.07
CA VAL A 272 -4.67 1.93 0.80
C VAL A 272 -4.16 1.03 -0.31
N LEU A 273 -5.05 0.25 -0.91
CA LEU A 273 -4.72 -0.77 -1.92
C LEU A 273 -5.32 -0.39 -3.28
N GLY A 274 -4.50 -0.29 -4.29
CA GLY A 274 -4.97 -0.10 -5.65
C GLY A 274 -3.92 0.46 -6.62
N PRO A 275 -4.31 0.75 -7.87
CA PRO A 275 -5.65 0.49 -8.41
C PRO A 275 -5.93 -1.02 -8.58
N VAL A 276 -7.17 -1.43 -8.30
CA VAL A 276 -7.59 -2.82 -8.51
C VAL A 276 -8.42 -2.93 -9.79
N GLU A 277 -8.11 -3.93 -10.60
CA GLU A 277 -8.85 -4.30 -11.82
C GLU A 277 -9.67 -5.58 -11.59
N ASP A 278 -9.19 -6.45 -10.68
CA ASP A 278 -9.79 -7.72 -10.32
C ASP A 278 -9.98 -7.84 -8.81
N GLU A 279 -10.45 -9.02 -8.34
CA GLU A 279 -10.68 -9.30 -6.94
C GLU A 279 -9.43 -9.06 -6.09
N PRO A 280 -9.46 -8.09 -5.15
CA PRO A 280 -8.36 -7.85 -4.23
C PRO A 280 -8.25 -8.95 -3.16
N PRO A 281 -7.08 -9.16 -2.53
CA PRO A 281 -6.86 -10.24 -1.55
C PRO A 281 -7.50 -9.93 -0.18
N LEU A 282 -8.78 -9.58 -0.14
CA LEU A 282 -9.50 -9.10 1.04
C LEU A 282 -9.46 -10.09 2.20
N ARG A 283 -9.60 -11.40 1.91
CA ARG A 283 -9.59 -12.45 2.95
C ARG A 283 -8.26 -12.51 3.67
N ALA A 284 -7.16 -12.34 2.94
CA ALA A 284 -5.82 -12.38 3.51
C ALA A 284 -5.42 -11.06 4.20
N MET A 285 -6.05 -9.94 3.84
CA MET A 285 -5.82 -8.61 4.41
C MET A 285 -6.83 -8.23 5.50
N GLY A 286 -7.88 -9.02 5.69
CA GLY A 286 -8.94 -8.74 6.67
C GLY A 286 -8.41 -8.86 8.10
N HIS A 287 -8.32 -7.73 8.80
CA HIS A 287 -7.98 -7.68 10.22
C HIS A 287 -8.87 -6.64 10.93
N PRO A 288 -9.44 -6.98 12.11
CA PRO A 288 -10.43 -6.10 12.76
C PRO A 288 -9.89 -4.73 13.17
N SER A 289 -8.58 -4.58 13.29
CA SER A 289 -7.95 -3.31 13.66
C SER A 289 -7.34 -2.54 12.48
N VAL A 290 -7.26 -3.15 11.29
CA VAL A 290 -6.65 -2.53 10.10
C VAL A 290 -7.74 -2.12 9.12
N PRO A 291 -8.06 -0.83 8.99
CA PRO A 291 -8.93 -0.37 7.92
C PRO A 291 -8.30 -0.60 6.55
N LEU A 292 -9.09 -1.10 5.62
CA LEU A 292 -8.68 -1.33 4.24
C LEU A 292 -9.47 -0.38 3.32
N VAL A 293 -8.77 0.50 2.65
CA VAL A 293 -9.30 1.38 1.60
C VAL A 293 -8.84 0.84 0.27
N VAL A 294 -9.77 0.29 -0.50
CA VAL A 294 -9.50 -0.23 -1.84
C VAL A 294 -9.96 0.78 -2.87
N PHE A 295 -9.24 0.94 -3.96
CA PHE A 295 -9.68 1.81 -5.04
C PHE A 295 -9.44 1.21 -6.43
N GLY A 296 -10.32 1.58 -7.37
CA GLY A 296 -10.27 1.18 -8.77
C GLY A 296 -11.24 2.00 -9.62
N SER A 297 -11.17 1.87 -10.96
CA SER A 297 -12.03 2.59 -11.90
C SER A 297 -13.45 2.03 -11.98
N GLU A 298 -13.60 0.73 -11.77
CA GLU A 298 -14.84 0.00 -11.94
C GLU A 298 -15.77 0.16 -10.73
N LEU A 299 -17.00 -0.30 -10.87
CA LEU A 299 -17.92 -0.45 -9.75
C LEU A 299 -17.47 -1.61 -8.86
N TRP A 300 -17.71 -1.47 -7.56
CA TRP A 300 -17.49 -2.57 -6.62
C TRP A 300 -18.28 -3.81 -7.02
N ASN A 301 -17.59 -4.94 -7.11
CA ASN A 301 -18.26 -6.22 -7.31
C ASN A 301 -18.70 -6.80 -5.96
N PRO A 302 -20.04 -6.98 -5.72
CA PRO A 302 -20.53 -7.51 -4.46
C PRO A 302 -20.02 -8.92 -4.10
N GLN A 303 -19.48 -9.67 -5.07
CA GLN A 303 -18.92 -11.01 -4.83
C GLN A 303 -17.56 -10.99 -4.17
N TRP A 304 -16.86 -9.85 -4.14
CA TRP A 304 -15.52 -9.74 -3.56
C TRP A 304 -15.52 -9.80 -2.03
N SER A 305 -16.62 -9.44 -1.38
CA SER A 305 -16.70 -9.38 0.08
C SER A 305 -18.12 -9.73 0.56
N VAL A 306 -18.20 -10.43 1.69
CA VAL A 306 -19.46 -10.71 2.38
C VAL A 306 -20.04 -9.42 2.97
N ASP A 307 -19.19 -8.61 3.59
CA ASP A 307 -19.59 -7.32 4.15
C ASP A 307 -19.47 -6.23 3.07
N PRO A 308 -20.52 -5.41 2.86
CA PRO A 308 -20.47 -4.34 1.87
C PRO A 308 -19.49 -3.25 2.32
N PRO A 309 -18.66 -2.70 1.41
CA PRO A 309 -17.80 -1.57 1.72
C PRO A 309 -18.58 -0.26 1.83
N LEU A 310 -18.01 0.71 2.52
CA LEU A 310 -18.43 2.10 2.37
C LEU A 310 -17.95 2.60 1.00
N ASN A 311 -18.90 2.81 0.08
CA ASN A 311 -18.61 3.26 -1.28
C ASN A 311 -18.61 4.79 -1.39
N GLN A 312 -17.61 5.35 -2.10
CA GLN A 312 -17.55 6.76 -2.47
C GLN A 312 -16.81 6.96 -3.80
N ASP A 313 -17.25 7.93 -4.61
CA ASP A 313 -16.53 8.33 -5.82
C ASP A 313 -15.39 9.30 -5.44
N ALA A 314 -14.19 9.01 -5.92
CA ALA A 314 -13.06 9.94 -5.90
C ALA A 314 -13.09 10.77 -7.19
N VAL A 315 -13.68 11.95 -7.10
CA VAL A 315 -13.85 12.87 -8.24
C VAL A 315 -12.59 13.70 -8.47
N ALA A 316 -12.46 14.23 -9.70
CA ALA A 316 -11.36 15.11 -10.05
C ALA A 316 -11.29 16.33 -9.12
N LEU A 317 -10.07 16.69 -8.74
CA LEU A 317 -9.84 17.89 -7.96
C LEU A 317 -10.21 19.14 -8.74
N PRO A 318 -10.70 20.20 -8.06
CA PRO A 318 -10.90 21.51 -8.67
C PRO A 318 -9.63 22.02 -9.36
N VAL A 319 -9.79 22.81 -10.43
CA VAL A 319 -8.67 23.36 -11.22
C VAL A 319 -7.66 24.08 -10.32
N ALA A 320 -8.15 24.90 -9.37
CA ALA A 320 -7.30 25.63 -8.43
C ALA A 320 -6.44 24.69 -7.57
N SER A 321 -7.01 23.59 -7.08
CA SER A 321 -6.29 22.59 -6.28
C SER A 321 -5.24 21.85 -7.12
N ARG A 322 -5.55 21.49 -8.36
CA ARG A 322 -4.59 20.91 -9.31
C ARG A 322 -3.43 21.86 -9.60
N ALA A 323 -3.73 23.15 -9.84
CA ALA A 323 -2.71 24.18 -10.05
C ALA A 323 -1.80 24.35 -8.83
N GLN A 324 -2.37 24.28 -7.62
CA GLN A 324 -1.59 24.34 -6.37
C GLN A 324 -0.65 23.14 -6.25
N LEU A 325 -1.12 21.91 -6.55
CA LEU A 325 -0.27 20.71 -6.55
C LEU A 325 0.93 20.83 -7.50
N TRP A 326 0.73 21.40 -8.69
CA TRP A 326 1.82 21.68 -9.61
C TRP A 326 2.84 22.64 -8.98
N ARG A 327 2.38 23.76 -8.39
CA ARG A 327 3.26 24.75 -7.74
C ARG A 327 4.04 24.15 -6.59
N ASP A 328 3.39 23.36 -5.74
CA ASP A 328 4.01 22.71 -4.58
C ASP A 328 5.11 21.71 -5.01
N ARG A 329 4.86 20.97 -6.10
CA ARG A 329 5.82 19.97 -6.62
C ARG A 329 7.00 20.59 -7.36
N LEU A 330 6.78 21.71 -8.05
CA LEU A 330 7.82 22.39 -8.84
C LEU A 330 8.63 23.38 -8.00
N GLY A 331 8.05 23.88 -6.91
CA GLY A 331 8.68 24.91 -6.08
C GLY A 331 8.99 26.19 -6.89
N GLY A 332 10.13 26.82 -6.62
CA GLY A 332 10.56 28.03 -7.30
C GLY A 332 11.13 27.83 -8.72
N ARG A 333 10.98 26.65 -9.35
CA ARG A 333 11.55 26.35 -10.68
C ARG A 333 10.68 26.81 -11.85
N LEU A 334 9.48 27.28 -11.63
CA LEU A 334 8.60 27.78 -12.68
C LEU A 334 9.16 29.06 -13.30
N ALA A 335 9.14 29.15 -14.63
CA ALA A 335 9.48 30.38 -15.34
C ALA A 335 8.53 31.52 -14.98
N ALA A 336 9.02 32.76 -15.00
CA ALA A 336 8.23 33.93 -14.70
C ALA A 336 7.02 34.02 -15.66
N GLY A 337 5.82 34.20 -15.08
CA GLY A 337 4.57 34.32 -15.85
C GLY A 337 3.95 32.97 -16.28
N VAL A 338 4.53 31.83 -15.99
CA VAL A 338 3.93 30.51 -16.26
C VAL A 338 2.88 30.20 -15.20
N ASP A 339 1.63 30.04 -15.62
CA ASP A 339 0.55 29.56 -14.78
C ASP A 339 0.23 28.09 -15.12
N PRO A 340 0.48 27.15 -14.17
CA PRO A 340 0.18 25.72 -14.39
C PRO A 340 -1.29 25.44 -14.70
N ALA A 341 -2.23 26.26 -14.16
CA ALA A 341 -3.65 26.07 -14.39
C ALA A 341 -4.00 26.22 -15.87
N SER A 342 -3.50 27.28 -16.49
CA SER A 342 -3.74 27.57 -17.92
C SER A 342 -2.92 26.63 -18.84
N ALA A 343 -1.67 26.32 -18.46
CA ALA A 343 -0.77 25.47 -19.22
C ALA A 343 -1.28 24.01 -19.34
N THR A 344 -1.94 23.51 -18.28
CA THR A 344 -2.41 22.12 -18.20
C THR A 344 -3.94 22.00 -18.14
N ALA A 345 -4.69 23.04 -18.52
CA ALA A 345 -6.15 23.10 -18.44
C ALA A 345 -6.86 21.95 -19.17
N HIS A 346 -6.24 21.43 -20.23
CA HIS A 346 -6.80 20.35 -21.07
C HIS A 346 -6.60 18.96 -20.49
N PHE A 347 -5.66 18.82 -19.57
CA PHE A 347 -5.32 17.52 -18.97
C PHE A 347 -6.12 17.30 -17.69
N VAL A 348 -6.80 16.17 -17.62
CA VAL A 348 -7.56 15.76 -16.42
C VAL A 348 -6.69 14.79 -15.62
N LEU A 349 -5.67 15.33 -14.96
CA LEU A 349 -4.71 14.54 -14.19
C LEU A 349 -5.09 14.47 -12.71
N GLY A 350 -4.96 13.28 -12.13
CA GLY A 350 -5.03 13.06 -10.69
C GLY A 350 -3.74 13.49 -9.97
N PRO A 351 -3.75 13.56 -8.64
CA PRO A 351 -2.61 14.05 -7.84
C PRO A 351 -1.30 13.32 -8.11
N GLN A 352 -1.33 11.98 -8.21
CA GLN A 352 -0.13 11.18 -8.50
C GLN A 352 0.38 11.41 -9.92
N GLN A 353 -0.53 11.56 -10.88
CA GLN A 353 -0.17 11.89 -12.25
C GLN A 353 0.49 13.26 -12.32
N ILE A 354 -0.06 14.27 -11.60
CA ILE A 354 0.55 15.61 -11.48
C ILE A 354 1.94 15.52 -10.87
N ALA A 355 2.12 14.72 -9.81
CA ALA A 355 3.43 14.56 -9.17
C ALA A 355 4.48 13.97 -10.13
N ARG A 356 4.12 12.93 -10.87
CA ARG A 356 5.00 12.32 -11.88
C ARG A 356 5.27 13.25 -13.05
N ALA A 357 4.25 13.93 -13.52
CA ALA A 357 4.37 14.92 -14.60
C ALA A 357 5.27 16.10 -14.21
N ALA A 358 5.15 16.61 -12.98
CA ALA A 358 5.99 17.66 -12.44
C ALA A 358 7.46 17.23 -12.31
N GLN A 359 7.68 15.99 -11.89
CA GLN A 359 9.03 15.40 -11.84
C GLN A 359 9.63 15.29 -13.25
N ALA A 360 8.88 14.77 -14.22
CA ALA A 360 9.32 14.69 -15.61
C ALA A 360 9.64 16.07 -16.20
N ALA A 361 8.75 17.05 -15.97
CA ALA A 361 8.97 18.43 -16.37
C ALA A 361 10.23 19.03 -15.74
N SER A 362 10.49 18.74 -14.46
CA SER A 362 11.70 19.20 -13.77
C SER A 362 12.98 18.58 -14.34
N VAL A 363 12.93 17.26 -14.67
CA VAL A 363 14.08 16.56 -15.28
C VAL A 363 14.38 17.14 -16.67
N SER A 364 13.37 17.36 -17.53
CA SER A 364 13.57 17.99 -18.83
C SER A 364 14.12 19.41 -18.71
N ALA A 365 13.57 20.20 -17.80
CA ALA A 365 14.04 21.57 -17.56
C ALA A 365 15.50 21.64 -17.11
N LEU A 366 16.02 20.64 -16.37
CA LEU A 366 17.44 20.61 -15.97
C LEU A 366 18.39 20.56 -17.17
N VAL A 367 17.98 19.93 -18.27
CA VAL A 367 18.75 19.89 -19.52
C VAL A 367 18.65 21.23 -20.28
N ASP A 368 17.51 21.92 -20.17
CA ASP A 368 17.17 23.13 -20.91
C ASP A 368 17.39 24.43 -20.11
N GLY A 369 18.29 24.42 -19.12
CA GLY A 369 18.67 25.62 -18.36
C GLY A 369 18.02 25.75 -16.99
N GLY A 370 17.35 24.71 -16.48
CA GLY A 370 16.89 24.59 -15.09
C GLY A 370 15.56 25.24 -14.76
N VAL A 371 14.88 25.91 -15.72
CA VAL A 371 13.62 26.61 -15.50
C VAL A 371 12.47 25.89 -16.22
N VAL A 372 11.40 25.61 -15.50
CA VAL A 372 10.24 24.88 -16.04
C VAL A 372 9.34 25.84 -16.84
N THR A 373 9.24 25.61 -18.14
CA THR A 373 8.40 26.36 -19.08
C THR A 373 7.02 25.69 -19.26
N VAL A 374 6.13 26.35 -19.99
CA VAL A 374 4.81 25.80 -20.39
C VAL A 374 5.00 24.47 -21.16
N GLU A 375 6.02 24.40 -22.02
CA GLU A 375 6.25 23.21 -22.83
C GLU A 375 6.71 22.02 -21.98
N HIS A 376 7.56 22.23 -20.98
CA HIS A 376 7.94 21.21 -20.01
C HIS A 376 6.72 20.67 -19.22
N LEU A 377 5.80 21.56 -18.81
CA LEU A 377 4.56 21.16 -18.12
C LEU A 377 3.67 20.28 -19.02
N ARG A 378 3.49 20.70 -20.28
CA ARG A 378 2.69 19.96 -21.27
C ARG A 378 3.32 18.62 -21.62
N ALA A 379 4.63 18.58 -21.84
CA ALA A 379 5.36 17.35 -22.12
C ALA A 379 5.25 16.35 -20.95
N GLY A 380 5.44 16.81 -19.70
CA GLY A 380 5.25 16.00 -18.52
C GLY A 380 3.83 15.48 -18.37
N ALA A 381 2.81 16.31 -18.64
CA ALA A 381 1.41 15.93 -18.59
C ALA A 381 1.05 14.90 -19.69
N ARG A 382 1.49 15.12 -20.93
CA ARG A 382 1.32 14.16 -22.04
C ARG A 382 1.90 12.79 -21.73
N GLY A 383 3.08 12.75 -21.08
CA GLY A 383 3.74 11.51 -20.70
C GLY A 383 2.96 10.62 -19.71
N GLN A 384 1.94 11.16 -19.03
CA GLN A 384 1.13 10.37 -18.10
C GLN A 384 0.09 9.48 -18.79
N ASN A 385 -0.34 9.82 -19.99
CA ASN A 385 -1.39 9.11 -20.73
C ASN A 385 -0.86 8.23 -21.87
N ALA A 386 0.42 8.36 -22.25
CA ALA A 386 0.95 7.79 -23.48
C ALA A 386 1.12 6.26 -23.51
N ALA A 387 1.28 5.59 -22.35
CA ALA A 387 1.74 4.19 -22.35
C ALA A 387 0.67 3.17 -22.79
N GLY A 388 -0.61 3.41 -22.50
CA GLY A 388 -1.72 2.52 -22.86
C GLY A 388 -2.22 2.73 -24.28
N LEU A 389 -2.34 4.00 -24.70
CA LEU A 389 -2.84 4.39 -26.01
C LEU A 389 -1.95 3.94 -27.18
N GLN A 390 -0.63 3.91 -27.01
CA GLN A 390 0.33 3.53 -28.07
C GLN A 390 0.15 2.11 -28.59
N ARG A 391 -0.49 1.22 -27.84
CA ARG A 391 -0.78 -0.15 -28.27
C ARG A 391 -2.00 -0.25 -29.20
N LEU A 392 -2.93 0.71 -29.10
CA LEU A 392 -4.24 0.69 -29.78
C LEU A 392 -4.38 1.81 -30.80
N ALA A 393 -3.56 2.85 -30.72
CA ALA A 393 -3.63 4.03 -31.56
C ALA A 393 -2.23 4.51 -31.95
N ARG A 394 -2.11 5.06 -33.16
CA ARG A 394 -0.87 5.70 -33.64
C ARG A 394 -0.85 7.15 -33.17
N ARG A 395 0.17 7.52 -32.39
CA ARG A 395 0.45 8.90 -32.01
C ARG A 395 1.02 9.70 -33.18
N ILE A 396 0.50 10.88 -33.39
CA ILE A 396 1.02 11.91 -34.29
C ILE A 396 1.40 13.12 -33.43
N GLU A 397 2.63 13.56 -33.52
CA GLU A 397 3.06 14.82 -32.92
C GLU A 397 2.70 15.95 -33.88
N PRO A 398 1.82 16.89 -33.47
CA PRO A 398 1.37 17.95 -34.35
C PRO A 398 2.52 18.89 -34.70
N ALA A 399 2.81 19.01 -35.99
CA ALA A 399 3.89 19.84 -36.53
C ALA A 399 3.40 21.01 -37.43
N VAL A 400 2.06 21.15 -37.56
CA VAL A 400 1.42 22.15 -38.44
C VAL A 400 0.64 23.22 -37.66
N ALA A 401 0.57 24.40 -38.21
CA ALA A 401 -0.13 25.56 -37.61
C ALA A 401 -1.33 26.00 -38.48
N TRP A 402 -2.11 26.98 -37.97
CA TRP A 402 -3.27 27.53 -38.72
C TRP A 402 -2.89 28.12 -40.08
N ASP A 403 -1.68 28.65 -40.21
CA ASP A 403 -1.21 29.30 -41.44
C ASP A 403 -0.83 28.27 -42.53
N ASP A 404 -0.60 27.03 -42.16
CA ASP A 404 -0.33 25.93 -43.11
C ASP A 404 -1.60 25.37 -43.73
N LEU A 405 -2.79 25.72 -43.17
CA LEU A 405 -4.08 25.18 -43.57
C LEU A 405 -4.80 26.07 -44.57
N VAL A 406 -4.77 25.72 -45.84
CA VAL A 406 -5.44 26.48 -46.89
C VAL A 406 -6.82 25.92 -47.16
N LEU A 407 -7.86 26.55 -46.62
CA LEU A 407 -9.26 26.15 -46.74
C LEU A 407 -10.17 27.43 -46.94
N PRO A 408 -11.40 27.26 -47.38
CA PRO A 408 -12.36 28.37 -47.42
C PRO A 408 -12.59 28.98 -46.06
N ALA A 409 -12.69 30.30 -45.97
CA ALA A 409 -12.78 31.05 -44.72
C ALA A 409 -13.88 30.54 -43.77
N GLY A 410 -15.04 30.15 -44.31
CA GLY A 410 -16.11 29.54 -43.50
C GLY A 410 -15.74 28.25 -42.83
N VAL A 411 -14.96 27.36 -43.51
CA VAL A 411 -14.48 26.08 -42.94
C VAL A 411 -13.45 26.35 -41.86
N VAL A 412 -12.51 27.28 -42.09
CA VAL A 412 -11.53 27.70 -41.08
C VAL A 412 -12.24 28.24 -39.84
N GLY A 413 -13.32 29.02 -40.02
CA GLY A 413 -14.16 29.53 -38.94
C GLY A 413 -14.75 28.39 -38.07
N LEU A 414 -15.32 27.36 -38.71
CA LEU A 414 -15.88 26.20 -38.01
C LEU A 414 -14.80 25.40 -37.25
N LEU A 415 -13.60 25.23 -37.82
CA LEU A 415 -12.47 24.55 -37.17
C LEU A 415 -11.98 25.34 -35.95
N LYS A 416 -11.87 26.68 -36.04
CA LYS A 416 -11.53 27.54 -34.89
C LYS A 416 -12.60 27.51 -33.81
N GLU A 417 -13.87 27.43 -34.18
CA GLU A 417 -14.97 27.26 -33.22
C GLU A 417 -14.85 25.91 -32.50
N LEU A 418 -14.55 24.81 -33.21
CA LEU A 418 -14.34 23.47 -32.62
C LEU A 418 -13.18 23.53 -31.63
N ALA A 419 -12.06 24.14 -32.00
CA ALA A 419 -10.91 24.32 -31.10
C ALA A 419 -11.28 25.16 -29.85
N ALA A 420 -12.05 26.24 -30.01
CA ALA A 420 -12.51 27.07 -28.91
C ALA A 420 -13.44 26.29 -27.97
N ARG A 421 -14.37 25.49 -28.49
CA ARG A 421 -15.24 24.62 -27.70
C ARG A 421 -14.41 23.63 -26.85
N ALA A 422 -13.37 23.02 -27.40
CA ALA A 422 -12.47 22.13 -26.70
C ALA A 422 -11.68 22.89 -25.61
N LYS A 423 -11.14 24.10 -25.97
CA LYS A 423 -10.36 24.95 -25.07
C LYS A 423 -11.12 25.40 -23.84
N TYR A 424 -12.36 25.82 -24.01
CA TYR A 424 -13.17 26.38 -22.93
C TYR A 424 -14.15 25.38 -22.30
N ARG A 425 -14.07 24.08 -22.67
CA ARG A 425 -14.96 23.02 -22.18
C ARG A 425 -15.09 23.00 -20.66
N GLY A 426 -13.96 22.97 -19.94
CA GLY A 426 -13.93 22.93 -18.49
C GLY A 426 -14.62 24.13 -17.86
N ARG A 427 -14.36 25.31 -18.39
CA ARG A 427 -14.99 26.55 -17.90
C ARG A 427 -16.52 26.55 -18.07
N VAL A 428 -17.00 26.10 -19.22
CA VAL A 428 -18.45 26.08 -19.51
C VAL A 428 -19.16 24.98 -18.73
N ILE A 429 -18.59 23.78 -18.66
CA ILE A 429 -19.25 22.63 -18.02
C ILE A 429 -19.10 22.68 -16.52
N ASP A 430 -17.87 22.90 -16.01
CA ASP A 430 -17.55 22.74 -14.58
C ASP A 430 -17.75 24.05 -13.80
N GLU A 431 -17.25 25.20 -14.29
CA GLU A 431 -17.38 26.49 -13.59
C GLU A 431 -18.78 27.09 -13.75
N TRP A 432 -19.27 27.18 -14.99
CA TRP A 432 -20.59 27.79 -15.27
C TRP A 432 -21.73 26.80 -15.05
N ARG A 433 -21.46 25.50 -14.84
CA ARG A 433 -22.47 24.47 -14.64
C ARG A 433 -23.57 24.46 -15.69
N MET A 434 -23.25 24.78 -16.92
CA MET A 434 -24.26 24.88 -17.99
C MET A 434 -24.86 23.55 -18.43
N ARG A 435 -24.37 22.43 -17.89
CA ARG A 435 -24.92 21.08 -18.11
C ARG A 435 -25.07 20.35 -16.79
N PRO A 436 -26.21 20.53 -16.08
CA PRO A 436 -26.49 19.76 -14.88
C PRO A 436 -26.78 18.30 -15.25
N GLY A 437 -26.07 17.36 -14.59
CA GLY A 437 -26.35 15.93 -14.64
C GLY A 437 -25.39 15.11 -15.50
N GLY A 438 -24.67 14.20 -14.84
CA GLY A 438 -24.00 13.01 -15.36
C GLY A 438 -22.81 13.23 -16.29
N GLY A 439 -21.80 12.41 -16.12
CA GLY A 439 -20.53 12.46 -16.89
C GLY A 439 -20.61 12.13 -18.39
N ARG A 440 -21.81 11.97 -18.97
CA ARG A 440 -21.98 11.68 -20.38
C ARG A 440 -21.81 12.93 -21.25
N GLY A 441 -21.09 12.79 -22.41
CA GLY A 441 -20.97 13.85 -23.40
C GLY A 441 -20.06 15.01 -23.02
N ARG A 442 -19.03 14.78 -22.22
CA ARG A 442 -17.99 15.77 -21.92
C ARG A 442 -17.02 15.99 -23.09
N GLY A 443 -16.91 15.06 -24.02
CA GLY A 443 -16.09 15.19 -25.20
C GLY A 443 -16.62 16.20 -26.20
N VAL A 444 -15.73 16.85 -26.95
CA VAL A 444 -16.07 17.66 -28.12
C VAL A 444 -15.86 16.78 -29.35
N THR A 445 -16.93 16.52 -30.08
CA THR A 445 -16.90 15.64 -31.26
C THR A 445 -17.07 16.47 -32.51
N GLY A 446 -16.23 16.23 -33.51
CA GLY A 446 -16.31 16.83 -34.84
C GLY A 446 -16.28 15.75 -35.92
N LEU A 447 -17.15 15.91 -36.96
CA LEU A 447 -17.12 15.06 -38.14
C LEU A 447 -16.43 15.81 -39.27
N PHE A 448 -15.31 15.29 -39.78
CA PHE A 448 -14.60 15.80 -40.94
C PHE A 448 -14.99 14.96 -42.16
N ALA A 449 -15.83 15.50 -43.03
CA ALA A 449 -16.29 14.86 -44.25
C ALA A 449 -15.73 15.55 -45.50
N GLY A 450 -15.44 14.80 -46.55
CA GLY A 450 -14.91 15.29 -47.80
C GLY A 450 -14.08 14.22 -48.52
N ASP A 451 -13.72 14.48 -49.79
CA ASP A 451 -12.93 13.58 -50.61
C ASP A 451 -11.50 13.35 -50.05
N SER A 452 -10.82 12.35 -50.60
CA SER A 452 -9.41 12.12 -50.25
C SER A 452 -8.56 13.34 -50.63
N GLY A 453 -7.60 13.70 -49.76
CA GLY A 453 -6.70 14.84 -50.02
C GLY A 453 -7.26 16.23 -49.64
N THR A 454 -8.51 16.36 -49.14
CA THR A 454 -9.11 17.66 -48.78
C THR A 454 -8.64 18.25 -47.43
N GLY A 455 -7.60 17.73 -46.84
CA GLY A 455 -6.99 18.28 -45.60
C GLY A 455 -7.66 17.84 -44.31
N LYS A 456 -8.49 16.80 -44.28
CA LYS A 456 -9.18 16.29 -43.05
C LYS A 456 -8.25 16.00 -41.88
N THR A 457 -7.21 15.22 -42.15
CA THR A 457 -6.21 14.84 -41.12
C THR A 457 -5.40 16.05 -40.67
N MET A 458 -4.98 16.90 -41.62
CA MET A 458 -4.27 18.15 -41.33
C MET A 458 -5.10 19.12 -40.49
N SER A 459 -6.42 19.22 -40.73
CA SER A 459 -7.33 20.01 -39.91
C SER A 459 -7.38 19.50 -38.45
N ALA A 460 -7.41 18.19 -38.24
CA ALA A 460 -7.37 17.62 -36.89
C ALA A 460 -6.01 17.88 -36.22
N GLU A 461 -4.92 17.81 -36.98
CA GLU A 461 -3.56 18.07 -36.50
C GLU A 461 -3.37 19.55 -36.08
N VAL A 462 -3.84 20.50 -36.87
CA VAL A 462 -3.81 21.92 -36.55
C VAL A 462 -4.61 22.24 -35.28
N ILE A 463 -5.77 21.62 -35.10
CA ILE A 463 -6.56 21.78 -33.87
C ILE A 463 -5.78 21.22 -32.68
N ALA A 464 -5.21 20.01 -32.79
CA ALA A 464 -4.40 19.42 -31.72
C ALA A 464 -3.20 20.29 -31.37
N ALA A 465 -2.45 20.79 -32.35
CA ALA A 465 -1.36 21.75 -32.19
C ALA A 465 -1.80 23.00 -31.42
N SER A 466 -2.91 23.62 -31.81
CA SER A 466 -3.42 24.84 -31.18
C SER A 466 -3.85 24.67 -29.74
N LEU A 467 -4.22 23.44 -29.37
CA LEU A 467 -4.59 23.07 -28.02
C LEU A 467 -3.39 22.54 -27.19
N GLY A 468 -2.23 22.26 -27.83
CA GLY A 468 -1.07 21.65 -27.19
C GLY A 468 -1.31 20.20 -26.81
N LEU A 469 -2.17 19.49 -27.56
CA LEU A 469 -2.51 18.08 -27.37
C LEU A 469 -1.82 17.22 -28.40
N ASP A 470 -1.59 15.95 -28.07
CA ASP A 470 -1.22 14.93 -29.05
C ASP A 470 -2.44 14.53 -29.87
N LEU A 471 -2.19 14.09 -31.11
CA LEU A 471 -3.21 13.52 -31.96
C LEU A 471 -3.02 12.00 -32.03
N TYR A 472 -4.07 11.25 -31.71
CA TYR A 472 -4.06 9.80 -31.87
C TYR A 472 -4.99 9.38 -32.99
N THR A 473 -4.46 8.57 -33.92
CA THR A 473 -5.26 7.98 -34.97
C THR A 473 -5.50 6.50 -34.67
N VAL A 474 -6.78 6.14 -34.70
CA VAL A 474 -7.25 4.76 -34.50
C VAL A 474 -7.72 4.22 -35.85
N ASN A 475 -7.08 3.12 -36.28
CA ASN A 475 -7.58 2.41 -37.44
C ASN A 475 -8.66 1.43 -36.99
N LEU A 476 -9.91 1.71 -37.34
CA LEU A 476 -11.03 0.84 -36.98
C LEU A 476 -10.84 -0.61 -37.45
N ALA A 477 -10.16 -0.84 -38.59
CA ALA A 477 -9.87 -2.19 -39.04
C ALA A 477 -8.94 -2.99 -38.13
N THR A 478 -8.10 -2.31 -37.31
CA THR A 478 -7.20 -2.98 -36.35
C THR A 478 -7.84 -3.14 -34.97
N VAL A 479 -8.90 -2.41 -34.68
CA VAL A 479 -9.62 -2.45 -33.38
C VAL A 479 -10.77 -3.45 -33.42
N VAL A 480 -11.31 -3.74 -34.64
CA VAL A 480 -12.34 -4.75 -34.83
C VAL A 480 -11.72 -6.13 -34.67
N ASP A 481 -11.98 -6.77 -33.55
CA ASP A 481 -11.55 -8.15 -33.28
C ASP A 481 -12.64 -9.14 -33.79
N LYS A 482 -12.20 -10.38 -34.04
CA LYS A 482 -13.10 -11.49 -34.45
C LYS A 482 -14.02 -11.95 -33.31
N TYR A 483 -13.74 -11.56 -32.08
CA TYR A 483 -14.52 -11.93 -30.90
C TYR A 483 -15.52 -10.85 -30.53
N VAL A 484 -16.76 -11.24 -30.32
CA VAL A 484 -17.86 -10.36 -29.92
C VAL A 484 -17.53 -9.78 -28.54
N GLY A 485 -17.54 -8.43 -28.42
CA GLY A 485 -17.29 -7.71 -27.17
C GLY A 485 -15.87 -7.20 -26.97
N GLU A 486 -14.85 -7.70 -27.67
CA GLU A 486 -13.48 -7.18 -27.57
C GLU A 486 -13.31 -5.83 -28.27
N THR A 487 -14.03 -5.60 -29.35
CA THR A 487 -14.03 -4.32 -30.08
C THR A 487 -14.54 -3.19 -29.22
N GLU A 488 -15.65 -3.39 -28.52
CA GLU A 488 -16.23 -2.41 -27.60
C GLU A 488 -15.29 -2.11 -26.44
N LYS A 489 -14.68 -3.10 -25.85
CA LYS A 489 -13.68 -2.94 -24.77
C LYS A 489 -12.46 -2.16 -25.22
N ASN A 490 -11.95 -2.46 -26.42
CA ASN A 490 -10.80 -1.76 -27.00
C ASN A 490 -11.13 -0.30 -27.29
N LEU A 491 -12.31 0.00 -27.81
CA LEU A 491 -12.77 1.37 -28.02
C LEU A 491 -12.98 2.12 -26.69
N GLU A 492 -13.63 1.47 -25.71
CA GLU A 492 -13.84 2.06 -24.39
C GLU A 492 -12.48 2.38 -23.71
N ARG A 493 -11.52 1.49 -23.82
CA ARG A 493 -10.16 1.70 -23.33
C ARG A 493 -9.47 2.87 -24.01
N ILE A 494 -9.56 2.99 -25.34
CA ILE A 494 -8.99 4.12 -26.08
C ILE A 494 -9.56 5.43 -25.57
N PHE A 495 -10.89 5.53 -25.43
CA PHE A 495 -11.55 6.76 -24.98
C PHE A 495 -11.37 7.05 -23.48
N THR A 496 -11.04 6.05 -22.69
CA THR A 496 -10.75 6.22 -21.26
C THR A 496 -9.32 6.70 -21.03
N GLU A 497 -8.37 6.25 -21.86
CA GLU A 497 -6.95 6.59 -21.77
C GLU A 497 -6.58 7.85 -22.55
N ALA A 498 -7.45 8.35 -23.47
CA ALA A 498 -7.28 9.59 -24.25
C ALA A 498 -7.78 10.82 -23.47
#